data_05978b0cab8b8b097bc9b42c89315378
#
_entry.id   05978b0cab8b8b097bc9b42c89315378
#
_cell.length_a   1.000
_cell.length_b   1.000
_cell.length_c   1.000
_cell.angle_alpha   90.00
_cell.angle_beta   90.00
_cell.angle_gamma   90.00
#
_symmetry.space_group_name_H-M   'P 1'
#
loop_
_entity.id
_entity.type
_entity.pdbx_description
1 polymer ?
#
loop_
_entity_poly.entity_id
_entity_poly.type
_entity_poly.pdbx_seq_one_letter_code
_entity_poly.pdbx_strand_id
1 'polypeptide(L)'
;MFSRFAPVWFASLCILAPWSLADALSDYRALSQSLAQQDQAAFAQELRQAGLQEPLPAPHTNRFGFDPDAPDEFFRTPEALRIGDIILSYQTPSGGWSKRTDMSVKPRQSGQMLGVEEHYIPTFDNGATTTQIWYLARLYQATGEPRFAQSVERAVDFIILAQYPGGGWPQNFPLTGGYHDYITYNDEAMGKLLEVIDAAAHQREPLQFVSDTLAQRAQDSFAQGVQAVLDTQVIVDGKRTIWGAQHHHETLEPINARKFEPVALATAESAELVKLLMSLENPGEPLKQAIVAAHDWFKANRFYGYSWEKDNDGHNVFIEQEGAGPLWGRFCEIGTNKPVVGDRDGSVHYDVMEISQERRDGYAWYTDKPQKILDAFAAWEKHHRP
;
A
#
# COMPACT_ATOMS: atom_id res chain seq x y z
N MET A 1 -60.16 34.40 38.66
CA MET A 1 -59.35 34.68 37.45
C MET A 1 -57.91 34.35 37.78
N PHE A 2 -57.46 33.11 37.47
CA PHE A 2 -56.08 32.71 37.70
C PHE A 2 -55.43 32.48 36.34
N SER A 3 -54.48 33.35 36.00
CA SER A 3 -53.66 33.26 34.78
C SER A 3 -52.55 32.24 35.01
N ARG A 4 -52.52 31.16 34.20
CA ARG A 4 -51.42 30.17 34.19
C ARG A 4 -50.39 30.60 33.16
N PHE A 5 -49.17 30.94 33.62
CA PHE A 5 -47.98 31.10 32.79
C PHE A 5 -47.37 29.71 32.58
N ALA A 6 -47.24 29.30 31.31
CA ALA A 6 -46.48 28.12 30.92
C ALA A 6 -45.00 28.51 30.69
N PRO A 7 -44.03 27.69 31.14
CA PRO A 7 -42.62 27.97 30.85
C PRO A 7 -42.29 27.57 29.42
N VAL A 8 -41.71 28.51 28.68
CA VAL A 8 -41.11 28.27 27.36
C VAL A 8 -39.74 27.67 27.56
N TRP A 9 -39.54 26.38 27.21
CA TRP A 9 -38.24 25.72 27.16
C TRP A 9 -37.57 26.09 25.86
N PHE A 10 -36.49 26.91 25.91
CA PHE A 10 -35.54 27.06 24.81
C PHE A 10 -34.66 25.82 24.77
N ALA A 11 -34.90 24.92 23.82
CA ALA A 11 -33.93 23.89 23.46
C ALA A 11 -32.78 24.56 22.67
N SER A 12 -31.65 24.78 23.32
CA SER A 12 -30.42 25.12 22.61
C SER A 12 -29.99 23.93 21.77
N LEU A 13 -30.27 24.01 20.48
CA LEU A 13 -29.70 23.12 19.47
C LEU A 13 -28.22 23.48 19.36
N CYS A 14 -27.33 22.75 20.02
CA CYS A 14 -25.91 22.78 19.70
C CYS A 14 -25.75 22.16 18.30
N ILE A 15 -25.72 23.00 17.29
CA ILE A 15 -25.28 22.63 15.94
C ILE A 15 -23.75 22.40 16.10
N LEU A 16 -23.35 21.14 16.26
CA LEU A 16 -21.95 20.74 16.07
C LEU A 16 -21.66 21.08 14.60
N ALA A 17 -20.77 22.04 14.38
CA ALA A 17 -20.27 22.33 13.05
C ALA A 17 -19.63 21.04 12.50
N PRO A 18 -19.91 20.67 11.25
CA PRO A 18 -19.23 19.51 10.66
C PRO A 18 -17.72 19.78 10.67
N TRP A 19 -16.94 18.86 11.23
CA TRP A 19 -15.49 18.92 11.22
C TRP A 19 -15.02 19.09 9.77
N SER A 20 -14.20 20.10 9.53
CA SER A 20 -13.64 20.30 8.20
C SER A 20 -12.57 19.22 7.90
N LEU A 21 -12.35 18.89 6.63
CA LEU A 21 -11.26 18.02 6.23
C LEU A 21 -9.90 18.52 6.76
N ALA A 22 -9.74 19.83 6.84
CA ALA A 22 -8.55 20.47 7.38
C ALA A 22 -8.33 20.17 8.88
N ASP A 23 -9.39 20.16 9.68
CA ASP A 23 -9.33 19.79 11.11
C ASP A 23 -8.98 18.30 11.24
N ALA A 24 -9.61 17.44 10.46
CA ALA A 24 -9.33 16.00 10.46
C ALA A 24 -7.88 15.69 10.04
N LEU A 25 -7.33 16.40 9.06
CA LEU A 25 -5.92 16.26 8.68
C LEU A 25 -4.95 16.79 9.75
N SER A 26 -5.34 17.85 10.50
CA SER A 26 -4.56 18.32 11.64
C SER A 26 -4.47 17.26 12.74
N ASP A 27 -5.60 16.64 13.09
CA ASP A 27 -5.67 15.57 14.08
C ASP A 27 -4.90 14.32 13.63
N TYR A 28 -5.00 13.96 12.37
CA TYR A 28 -4.23 12.87 11.77
C TYR A 28 -2.72 13.10 11.87
N ARG A 29 -2.25 14.32 11.55
CA ARG A 29 -0.83 14.69 11.69
C ARG A 29 -0.36 14.66 13.16
N ALA A 30 -1.21 15.13 14.08
CA ALA A 30 -0.92 15.06 15.51
C ALA A 30 -0.83 13.61 16.01
N LEU A 31 -1.74 12.73 15.57
CA LEU A 31 -1.69 11.29 15.85
C LEU A 31 -0.39 10.67 15.33
N SER A 32 -0.05 10.93 14.08
CA SER A 32 1.18 10.46 13.46
C SER A 32 2.42 10.88 14.27
N GLN A 33 2.49 12.14 14.64
CA GLN A 33 3.60 12.66 15.45
C GLN A 33 3.65 11.99 16.84
N SER A 34 2.52 11.74 17.48
CA SER A 34 2.44 11.07 18.77
C SER A 34 2.96 9.63 18.69
N LEU A 35 2.58 8.88 17.65
CA LEU A 35 3.06 7.52 17.43
C LEU A 35 4.57 7.49 17.12
N ALA A 36 5.07 8.42 16.31
CA ALA A 36 6.51 8.56 16.07
C ALA A 36 7.30 8.80 17.36
N GLN A 37 6.80 9.70 18.23
CA GLN A 37 7.40 9.97 19.52
C GLN A 37 7.37 8.75 20.45
N GLN A 38 6.28 7.98 20.43
CA GLN A 38 6.15 6.74 21.19
C GLN A 38 7.20 5.70 20.74
N ASP A 39 7.33 5.47 19.44
CA ASP A 39 8.31 4.53 18.88
C ASP A 39 9.74 4.94 19.21
N GLN A 40 10.07 6.23 19.05
CA GLN A 40 11.39 6.79 19.37
C GLN A 40 11.71 6.69 20.87
N ALA A 41 10.74 7.02 21.73
CA ALA A 41 10.92 6.97 23.18
C ALA A 41 11.14 5.54 23.67
N ALA A 42 10.38 4.59 23.15
CA ALA A 42 10.52 3.15 23.46
C ALA A 42 11.90 2.65 23.04
N PHE A 43 12.34 2.96 21.84
CA PHE A 43 13.66 2.55 21.34
C PHE A 43 14.80 3.21 22.13
N ALA A 44 14.71 4.51 22.42
CA ALA A 44 15.70 5.21 23.24
C ALA A 44 15.77 4.65 24.67
N GLN A 45 14.65 4.24 25.25
CA GLN A 45 14.63 3.56 26.55
C GLN A 45 15.34 2.20 26.48
N GLU A 46 15.09 1.44 25.43
CA GLU A 46 15.73 0.14 25.21
C GLU A 46 17.26 0.26 25.06
N LEU A 47 17.75 1.25 24.28
CA LEU A 47 19.18 1.54 24.15
C LEU A 47 19.82 1.84 25.52
N ARG A 48 19.18 2.68 26.34
CA ARG A 48 19.67 2.98 27.69
C ARG A 48 19.73 1.74 28.58
N GLN A 49 18.70 0.89 28.53
CA GLN A 49 18.65 -0.36 29.32
C GLN A 49 19.71 -1.36 28.86
N ALA A 50 20.02 -1.40 27.57
CA ALA A 50 21.08 -2.23 26.99
C ALA A 50 22.48 -1.66 27.21
N GLY A 51 22.62 -0.43 27.72
CA GLY A 51 23.92 0.25 27.92
C GLY A 51 24.60 0.64 26.60
N LEU A 52 23.83 0.79 25.52
CA LEU A 52 24.31 1.12 24.19
C LEU A 52 24.22 2.63 23.92
N GLN A 53 25.26 3.20 23.30
CA GLN A 53 25.22 4.58 22.81
C GLN A 53 24.69 4.68 21.40
N GLU A 54 24.93 3.63 20.59
CA GLU A 54 24.44 3.51 19.23
C GLU A 54 23.70 2.19 19.04
N PRO A 55 22.67 2.14 18.19
CA PRO A 55 21.93 0.91 17.94
C PRO A 55 22.77 -0.16 17.24
N LEU A 56 22.49 -1.42 17.55
CA LEU A 56 23.03 -2.54 16.79
C LEU A 56 22.31 -2.62 15.42
N PRO A 57 23.01 -2.96 14.33
CA PRO A 57 22.38 -3.06 13.00
C PRO A 57 21.40 -4.22 12.93
N ALA A 58 20.30 -4.00 12.19
CA ALA A 58 19.37 -5.07 11.83
C ALA A 58 19.95 -5.93 10.67
N PRO A 59 19.58 -7.22 10.58
CA PRO A 59 20.01 -8.07 9.47
C PRO A 59 19.27 -7.69 8.18
N HIS A 60 20.01 -7.63 7.07
CA HIS A 60 19.50 -7.25 5.75
C HIS A 60 19.13 -8.46 4.89
N THR A 61 18.02 -8.35 4.16
CA THR A 61 17.66 -9.24 3.03
C THR A 61 16.94 -8.44 1.94
N ASN A 62 16.83 -8.99 0.73
CA ASN A 62 16.05 -8.35 -0.34
C ASN A 62 14.53 -8.35 -0.10
N ARG A 63 14.06 -9.25 0.78
CA ARG A 63 12.65 -9.36 1.21
C ARG A 63 12.62 -9.42 2.74
N PHE A 64 12.08 -10.51 3.33
CA PHE A 64 11.89 -10.66 4.79
C PHE A 64 12.54 -11.95 5.34
N GLY A 65 13.06 -12.82 4.45
CA GLY A 65 13.69 -14.09 4.83
C GLY A 65 12.70 -15.23 5.10
N PHE A 66 11.39 -14.99 4.96
CA PHE A 66 10.35 -16.00 5.11
C PHE A 66 9.30 -15.89 4.01
N ASP A 67 8.50 -16.94 3.83
CA ASP A 67 7.45 -17.03 2.81
C ASP A 67 6.07 -17.05 3.50
N PRO A 68 5.22 -16.01 3.33
CA PRO A 68 3.86 -16.01 3.85
C PRO A 68 2.94 -17.01 3.14
N ASP A 69 3.31 -17.43 1.91
CA ASP A 69 2.53 -18.34 1.07
C ASP A 69 3.02 -19.79 1.16
N ALA A 70 3.89 -20.11 2.14
CA ALA A 70 4.34 -21.47 2.39
C ALA A 70 3.14 -22.43 2.58
N PRO A 71 3.26 -23.73 2.26
CA PRO A 71 2.18 -24.69 2.44
C PRO A 71 1.66 -24.75 3.90
N ASP A 72 0.38 -25.10 4.10
CA ASP A 72 -0.25 -25.11 5.43
C ASP A 72 0.46 -26.02 6.42
N GLU A 73 1.06 -27.11 5.97
CA GLU A 73 1.83 -28.03 6.78
C GLU A 73 3.06 -27.38 7.41
N PHE A 74 3.65 -26.40 6.69
CA PHE A 74 4.80 -25.65 7.20
C PHE A 74 4.44 -24.88 8.48
N PHE A 75 3.26 -24.25 8.55
CA PHE A 75 2.85 -23.44 9.70
C PHE A 75 2.62 -24.26 11.00
N ARG A 76 2.63 -25.61 10.91
CA ARG A 76 2.58 -26.51 12.06
C ARG A 76 3.96 -26.96 12.55
N THR A 77 5.03 -26.50 11.92
CA THR A 77 6.39 -26.88 12.27
C THR A 77 6.99 -26.01 13.37
N PRO A 78 7.97 -26.51 14.16
CA PRO A 78 8.74 -25.68 15.08
C PRO A 78 9.48 -24.53 14.40
N GLU A 79 9.86 -24.71 13.14
CA GLU A 79 10.53 -23.65 12.35
C GLU A 79 9.60 -22.47 12.06
N ALA A 80 8.34 -22.72 11.70
CA ALA A 80 7.35 -21.67 11.50
C ALA A 80 7.10 -20.87 12.80
N LEU A 81 7.01 -21.57 13.95
CA LEU A 81 6.89 -20.93 15.26
C LEU A 81 8.11 -20.05 15.56
N ARG A 82 9.32 -20.55 15.31
CA ARG A 82 10.56 -19.78 15.50
C ARG A 82 10.57 -18.51 14.64
N ILE A 83 10.18 -18.60 13.39
CA ILE A 83 10.08 -17.44 12.48
C ILE A 83 9.00 -16.47 13.00
N GLY A 84 7.85 -16.96 13.44
CA GLY A 84 6.81 -16.14 14.07
C GLY A 84 7.32 -15.34 15.27
N ASP A 85 8.08 -15.95 16.17
CA ASP A 85 8.68 -15.27 17.31
C ASP A 85 9.72 -14.21 16.88
N ILE A 86 10.44 -14.46 15.79
CA ILE A 86 11.35 -13.47 15.21
C ILE A 86 10.56 -12.29 14.66
N ILE A 87 9.51 -12.53 13.88
CA ILE A 87 8.64 -11.48 13.33
C ILE A 87 8.07 -10.61 14.46
N LEU A 88 7.54 -11.22 15.54
CA LEU A 88 7.06 -10.48 16.72
C LEU A 88 8.13 -9.56 17.32
N SER A 89 9.39 -10.01 17.35
CA SER A 89 10.49 -9.23 17.96
C SER A 89 10.84 -7.96 17.19
N TYR A 90 10.46 -7.86 15.90
CA TYR A 90 10.68 -6.70 15.05
C TYR A 90 9.44 -5.79 14.88
N GLN A 91 8.31 -6.12 15.51
CA GLN A 91 7.13 -5.25 15.47
C GLN A 91 7.40 -3.95 16.23
N THR A 92 7.14 -2.80 15.60
CA THR A 92 7.25 -1.51 16.27
C THR A 92 6.18 -1.34 17.36
N PRO A 93 6.38 -0.50 18.36
CA PRO A 93 5.34 -0.16 19.34
C PRO A 93 4.05 0.35 18.69
N SER A 94 4.15 1.11 17.59
CA SER A 94 3.00 1.58 16.80
C SER A 94 2.25 0.47 16.09
N GLY A 95 2.87 -0.67 15.79
CA GLY A 95 2.19 -1.87 15.28
C GLY A 95 2.67 -2.42 13.94
N GLY A 96 3.48 -1.69 13.18
CA GLY A 96 3.97 -2.11 11.87
C GLY A 96 5.37 -2.74 11.86
N TRP A 97 5.90 -3.00 10.68
CA TRP A 97 7.25 -3.53 10.45
C TRP A 97 7.97 -2.75 9.34
N SER A 98 9.30 -2.90 9.34
CA SER A 98 10.19 -2.34 8.32
C SER A 98 10.29 -3.25 7.09
N LYS A 99 10.76 -2.66 5.96
CA LYS A 99 11.14 -3.43 4.78
C LYS A 99 12.56 -3.97 4.86
N ARG A 100 12.90 -4.94 4.02
CA ARG A 100 14.24 -5.50 3.79
C ARG A 100 14.96 -6.00 5.04
N THR A 101 14.26 -6.22 6.12
CA THR A 101 14.80 -6.77 7.36
C THR A 101 14.62 -8.28 7.36
N ASP A 102 15.71 -9.02 7.58
CA ASP A 102 15.66 -10.47 7.68
C ASP A 102 15.06 -10.88 9.03
N MET A 103 13.86 -11.43 8.98
CA MET A 103 13.10 -11.89 10.14
C MET A 103 13.07 -13.43 10.20
N SER A 104 14.07 -14.11 9.61
CA SER A 104 14.15 -15.58 9.60
C SER A 104 15.31 -16.14 10.39
N VAL A 105 16.34 -15.35 10.68
CA VAL A 105 17.60 -15.86 11.24
C VAL A 105 17.57 -15.97 12.77
N LYS A 106 17.30 -14.87 13.47
CA LYS A 106 17.29 -14.80 14.93
C LYS A 106 16.36 -13.70 15.44
N PRO A 107 15.80 -13.83 16.66
CA PRO A 107 15.05 -12.76 17.29
C PRO A 107 15.91 -11.50 17.43
N ARG A 108 15.26 -10.35 17.34
CA ARG A 108 15.85 -9.04 17.57
C ARG A 108 16.43 -8.97 18.98
N GLN A 109 17.62 -8.44 19.10
CA GLN A 109 18.27 -8.21 20.40
C GLN A 109 17.89 -6.84 20.96
N SER A 110 17.97 -6.69 22.29
CA SER A 110 17.77 -5.39 22.93
C SER A 110 18.77 -4.36 22.40
N GLY A 111 18.29 -3.19 22.00
CA GLY A 111 19.08 -2.13 21.37
C GLY A 111 19.43 -2.35 19.90
N GLN A 112 18.94 -3.41 19.28
CA GLN A 112 19.07 -3.60 17.84
C GLN A 112 17.97 -2.81 17.12
N MET A 113 18.30 -2.22 15.95
CA MET A 113 17.32 -1.52 15.12
C MET A 113 16.15 -2.42 14.72
N LEU A 114 14.95 -1.84 14.64
CA LEU A 114 13.72 -2.51 14.20
C LEU A 114 13.67 -2.72 12.68
N GLY A 115 14.64 -2.19 11.96
CA GLY A 115 14.78 -2.35 10.51
C GLY A 115 16.13 -1.85 10.00
N VAL A 116 16.47 -2.18 8.76
CA VAL A 116 17.75 -1.80 8.14
C VAL A 116 17.79 -0.38 7.61
N GLU A 117 16.64 0.19 7.29
CA GLU A 117 16.50 1.54 6.72
C GLU A 117 15.64 2.39 7.65
N GLU A 118 16.27 3.34 8.35
CA GLU A 118 15.64 4.14 9.40
C GLU A 118 14.34 4.83 8.96
N HIS A 119 14.31 5.39 7.74
CA HIS A 119 13.14 6.08 7.20
C HIS A 119 11.96 5.16 6.83
N TYR A 120 12.12 3.84 6.94
CA TYR A 120 11.11 2.83 6.62
C TYR A 120 10.79 1.93 7.81
N ILE A 121 10.75 2.51 9.01
CA ILE A 121 10.44 1.84 10.28
C ILE A 121 9.34 2.60 11.01
N PRO A 122 8.07 2.14 10.93
CA PRO A 122 7.53 1.12 10.03
C PRO A 122 7.12 1.67 8.66
N THR A 123 6.73 0.78 7.73
CA THR A 123 6.34 1.15 6.36
C THR A 123 5.35 0.16 5.75
N PHE A 124 4.72 0.55 4.63
CA PHE A 124 3.92 -0.31 3.74
C PHE A 124 4.64 -0.63 2.43
N ASP A 125 5.82 -0.06 2.25
CA ASP A 125 6.64 -0.23 1.06
C ASP A 125 7.10 -1.68 0.85
N ASN A 126 7.10 -2.15 -0.40
CA ASN A 126 7.53 -3.51 -0.77
C ASN A 126 6.82 -4.64 -0.01
N GLY A 127 5.58 -4.41 0.43
CA GLY A 127 4.78 -5.38 1.17
C GLY A 127 5.17 -5.53 2.64
N ALA A 128 5.98 -4.61 3.19
CA ALA A 128 6.20 -4.56 4.63
C ALA A 128 4.87 -4.36 5.37
N THR A 129 4.79 -4.82 6.59
CA THR A 129 3.61 -4.87 7.45
C THR A 129 2.57 -5.89 6.97
N THR A 130 2.15 -5.85 5.70
CA THR A 130 1.14 -6.80 5.18
C THR A 130 1.66 -8.23 5.11
N THR A 131 2.90 -8.44 4.66
CA THR A 131 3.53 -9.78 4.62
C THR A 131 3.62 -10.41 6.01
N GLN A 132 3.97 -9.61 7.03
CA GLN A 132 4.05 -10.07 8.42
C GLN A 132 2.66 -10.43 8.97
N ILE A 133 1.63 -9.64 8.64
CA ILE A 133 0.24 -9.93 9.03
C ILE A 133 -0.17 -11.29 8.48
N TRP A 134 0.01 -11.55 7.18
CA TRP A 134 -0.40 -12.80 6.55
C TRP A 134 0.31 -14.01 7.15
N TYR A 135 1.63 -13.91 7.38
CA TYR A 135 2.39 -14.98 8.01
C TYR A 135 1.88 -15.29 9.43
N LEU A 136 1.75 -14.26 10.28
CA LEU A 136 1.33 -14.44 11.67
C LEU A 136 -0.12 -14.89 11.79
N ALA A 137 -1.02 -14.46 10.90
CA ALA A 137 -2.41 -14.90 10.88
C ALA A 137 -2.51 -16.41 10.55
N ARG A 138 -1.81 -16.88 9.52
CA ARG A 138 -1.73 -18.32 9.20
C ARG A 138 -1.09 -19.12 10.31
N LEU A 139 -0.06 -18.57 10.96
CA LEU A 139 0.58 -19.24 12.09
C LEU A 139 -0.38 -19.34 13.30
N TYR A 140 -1.17 -18.30 13.58
CA TYR A 140 -2.22 -18.37 14.59
C TYR A 140 -3.28 -19.42 14.24
N GLN A 141 -3.75 -19.44 13.02
CA GLN A 141 -4.72 -20.44 12.55
C GLN A 141 -4.20 -21.87 12.74
N ALA A 142 -2.91 -22.11 12.51
CA ALA A 142 -2.30 -23.43 12.64
C ALA A 142 -2.02 -23.86 14.07
N THR A 143 -1.77 -22.91 15.00
CA THR A 143 -1.23 -23.19 16.35
C THR A 143 -2.15 -22.76 17.49
N GLY A 144 -3.06 -21.81 17.27
CA GLY A 144 -3.91 -21.23 18.31
C GLY A 144 -3.17 -20.32 19.32
N GLU A 145 -1.92 -19.95 19.06
CA GLU A 145 -1.08 -19.18 20.00
C GLU A 145 -1.50 -17.69 20.06
N PRO A 146 -2.09 -17.20 21.16
CA PRO A 146 -2.73 -15.87 21.21
C PRO A 146 -1.80 -14.70 20.89
N ARG A 147 -0.48 -14.82 21.14
CA ARG A 147 0.48 -13.75 20.84
C ARG A 147 0.51 -13.36 19.37
N PHE A 148 0.28 -14.31 18.45
CA PHE A 148 0.23 -14.03 17.02
C PHE A 148 -1.03 -13.26 16.64
N ALA A 149 -2.20 -13.68 17.14
CA ALA A 149 -3.45 -12.96 16.93
C ALA A 149 -3.37 -11.51 17.46
N GLN A 150 -2.86 -11.32 18.68
CA GLN A 150 -2.68 -9.99 19.26
C GLN A 150 -1.76 -9.09 18.44
N SER A 151 -0.69 -9.64 17.88
CA SER A 151 0.22 -8.91 16.99
C SER A 151 -0.47 -8.49 15.71
N VAL A 152 -1.24 -9.40 15.09
CA VAL A 152 -2.02 -9.12 13.87
C VAL A 152 -3.08 -8.05 14.13
N GLU A 153 -3.86 -8.14 15.22
CA GLU A 153 -4.86 -7.12 15.55
C GLU A 153 -4.23 -5.73 15.76
N ARG A 154 -3.07 -5.64 16.43
CA ARG A 154 -2.32 -4.36 16.51
C ARG A 154 -1.90 -3.85 15.16
N ALA A 155 -1.50 -4.72 14.24
CA ALA A 155 -1.08 -4.32 12.90
C ALA A 155 -2.26 -3.91 12.01
N VAL A 156 -3.41 -4.56 12.12
CA VAL A 156 -4.66 -4.14 11.44
C VAL A 156 -5.11 -2.77 11.98
N ASP A 157 -5.08 -2.58 13.30
CA ASP A 157 -5.36 -1.27 13.92
C ASP A 157 -4.40 -0.19 13.43
N PHE A 158 -3.11 -0.50 13.35
CA PHE A 158 -2.08 0.39 12.79
C PHE A 158 -2.38 0.79 11.33
N ILE A 159 -2.82 -0.14 10.47
CA ILE A 159 -3.23 0.17 9.09
C ILE A 159 -4.43 1.14 9.08
N ILE A 160 -5.44 0.90 9.94
CA ILE A 160 -6.61 1.77 10.06
C ILE A 160 -6.19 3.18 10.51
N LEU A 161 -5.31 3.29 11.50
CA LEU A 161 -4.79 4.58 11.99
C LEU A 161 -3.94 5.32 10.95
N ALA A 162 -3.28 4.58 10.05
CA ALA A 162 -2.46 5.15 9.00
C ALA A 162 -3.27 5.70 7.81
N GLN A 163 -4.57 5.41 7.73
CA GLN A 163 -5.42 5.87 6.66
C GLN A 163 -5.69 7.37 6.79
N TYR A 164 -5.54 8.11 5.69
CA TYR A 164 -5.92 9.52 5.64
C TYR A 164 -7.43 9.71 5.85
N PRO A 165 -7.86 10.85 6.44
CA PRO A 165 -9.29 11.15 6.60
C PRO A 165 -10.09 11.15 5.29
N GLY A 166 -9.43 11.46 4.15
CA GLY A 166 -10.00 11.35 2.80
C GLY A 166 -9.89 9.96 2.19
N GLY A 167 -9.44 8.96 2.94
CA GLY A 167 -9.12 7.62 2.44
C GLY A 167 -7.71 7.55 1.85
N GLY A 168 -7.29 6.33 1.44
CA GLY A 168 -5.94 6.07 0.96
C GLY A 168 -4.90 6.04 2.08
N TRP A 169 -3.70 5.61 1.76
CA TRP A 169 -2.60 5.41 2.72
C TRP A 169 -1.29 6.01 2.22
N PRO A 170 -0.47 6.57 3.13
CA PRO A 170 0.90 6.96 2.81
C PRO A 170 1.78 5.72 2.59
N GLN A 171 2.99 5.91 2.08
CA GLN A 171 3.99 4.86 2.00
C GLN A 171 4.55 4.49 3.37
N ASN A 172 4.77 5.49 4.23
CA ASN A 172 5.25 5.34 5.59
C ASN A 172 4.24 5.91 6.60
N PHE A 173 4.04 5.20 7.69
CA PHE A 173 3.31 5.72 8.85
C PHE A 173 3.97 5.21 10.14
N PRO A 174 4.26 6.07 11.14
CA PRO A 174 4.04 7.52 11.15
C PRO A 174 4.70 8.26 9.99
N LEU A 175 4.12 9.43 9.62
CA LEU A 175 4.59 10.23 8.49
C LEU A 175 6.05 10.65 8.65
N THR A 176 6.84 10.53 7.56
CA THR A 176 8.28 10.82 7.56
C THR A 176 8.65 12.04 6.72
N GLY A 177 7.69 12.62 6.02
CA GLY A 177 7.87 13.75 5.13
C GLY A 177 8.19 13.37 3.69
N GLY A 178 8.07 14.35 2.80
CA GLY A 178 8.34 14.18 1.38
C GLY A 178 7.34 13.27 0.66
N TYR A 179 7.80 12.58 -0.37
CA TYR A 179 6.92 11.74 -1.19
C TYR A 179 6.36 10.52 -0.45
N HIS A 180 6.96 10.13 0.67
CA HIS A 180 6.47 9.02 1.50
C HIS A 180 5.12 9.30 2.15
N ASP A 181 4.76 10.58 2.26
CA ASP A 181 3.49 11.02 2.84
C ASP A 181 2.35 11.09 1.81
N TYR A 182 2.60 10.80 0.53
CA TYR A 182 1.54 10.78 -0.49
C TYR A 182 0.76 9.47 -0.48
N ILE A 183 -0.50 9.52 -0.92
CA ILE A 183 -1.27 8.28 -1.17
C ILE A 183 -0.51 7.46 -2.18
N THR A 184 -0.15 6.21 -1.83
CA THR A 184 0.84 5.42 -2.56
C THR A 184 0.22 4.18 -3.19
N TYR A 185 0.33 4.10 -4.52
CA TYR A 185 0.02 2.91 -5.33
C TYR A 185 1.29 2.12 -5.68
N ASN A 186 2.46 2.79 -5.65
CA ASN A 186 3.75 2.17 -5.93
C ASN A 186 3.97 0.92 -5.07
N ASP A 187 4.64 -0.09 -5.64
CA ASP A 187 4.94 -1.38 -5.00
C ASP A 187 3.71 -2.11 -4.43
N GLU A 188 2.54 -1.86 -5.04
CA GLU A 188 1.25 -2.48 -4.68
C GLU A 188 0.72 -2.08 -3.28
N ALA A 189 1.25 -1.00 -2.69
CA ALA A 189 0.95 -0.63 -1.30
C ALA A 189 -0.56 -0.50 -1.07
N MET A 190 -1.28 0.32 -1.85
CA MET A 190 -2.73 0.50 -1.75
C MET A 190 -3.48 -0.83 -1.85
N GLY A 191 -3.13 -1.66 -2.84
CA GLY A 191 -3.80 -2.95 -3.07
C GLY A 191 -3.63 -3.91 -1.90
N LYS A 192 -2.41 -4.08 -1.40
CA LYS A 192 -2.11 -4.97 -0.28
C LYS A 192 -2.76 -4.53 1.03
N LEU A 193 -2.86 -3.22 1.25
CA LEU A 193 -3.56 -2.69 2.43
C LEU A 193 -5.07 -2.92 2.33
N LEU A 194 -5.68 -2.66 1.17
CA LEU A 194 -7.09 -2.96 0.93
C LEU A 194 -7.39 -4.46 1.11
N GLU A 195 -6.51 -5.36 0.66
CA GLU A 195 -6.67 -6.80 0.82
C GLU A 195 -6.71 -7.22 2.30
N VAL A 196 -5.78 -6.70 3.11
CA VAL A 196 -5.76 -6.98 4.56
C VAL A 196 -7.00 -6.42 5.23
N ILE A 197 -7.36 -5.17 4.93
CA ILE A 197 -8.51 -4.50 5.54
C ILE A 197 -9.83 -5.17 5.12
N ASP A 198 -9.98 -5.58 3.87
CA ASP A 198 -11.15 -6.34 3.39
C ASP A 198 -11.27 -7.70 4.09
N ALA A 199 -10.18 -8.43 4.23
CA ALA A 199 -10.17 -9.70 4.94
C ALA A 199 -10.50 -9.54 6.43
N ALA A 200 -9.99 -8.50 7.09
CA ALA A 200 -10.29 -8.19 8.48
C ALA A 200 -11.76 -7.73 8.66
N ALA A 201 -12.26 -6.89 7.76
CA ALA A 201 -13.64 -6.37 7.75
C ALA A 201 -14.70 -7.49 7.67
N HIS A 202 -14.42 -8.52 6.88
CA HIS A 202 -15.31 -9.64 6.66
C HIS A 202 -14.91 -10.90 7.43
N GLN A 203 -13.91 -10.80 8.33
CA GLN A 203 -13.38 -11.91 9.13
C GLN A 203 -13.11 -13.16 8.25
N ARG A 204 -12.49 -12.95 7.07
CA ARG A 204 -12.14 -14.04 6.15
C ARG A 204 -10.84 -14.70 6.58
N GLU A 205 -10.70 -15.98 6.25
CA GLU A 205 -9.45 -16.71 6.47
C GLU A 205 -8.25 -16.00 5.81
N PRO A 206 -7.14 -15.91 6.54
CA PRO A 206 -6.87 -16.40 7.89
C PRO A 206 -7.18 -15.37 9.02
N LEU A 207 -7.92 -14.28 8.77
CA LEU A 207 -8.23 -13.19 9.71
C LEU A 207 -9.58 -13.35 10.45
N GLN A 208 -10.20 -14.55 10.45
CA GLN A 208 -11.50 -14.82 11.09
C GLN A 208 -11.50 -14.62 12.61
N PHE A 209 -10.35 -14.49 13.24
CA PHE A 209 -10.20 -14.27 14.68
C PHE A 209 -10.22 -12.78 15.07
N VAL A 210 -10.19 -11.88 14.11
CA VAL A 210 -10.24 -10.43 14.35
C VAL A 210 -11.52 -10.10 15.12
N SER A 211 -11.40 -9.32 16.20
CA SER A 211 -12.53 -8.94 17.04
C SER A 211 -13.60 -8.17 16.28
N ASP A 212 -14.87 -8.32 16.64
CA ASP A 212 -16.00 -7.66 15.98
C ASP A 212 -15.85 -6.12 15.94
N THR A 213 -15.29 -5.54 17.02
CA THR A 213 -15.02 -4.10 17.07
C THR A 213 -13.97 -3.67 16.05
N LEU A 214 -12.90 -4.45 15.88
CA LEU A 214 -11.87 -4.15 14.89
C LEU A 214 -12.37 -4.42 13.47
N ALA A 215 -13.15 -5.49 13.26
CA ALA A 215 -13.80 -5.79 11.99
C ALA A 215 -14.74 -4.67 11.53
N GLN A 216 -15.52 -4.09 12.43
CA GLN A 216 -16.38 -2.94 12.10
C GLN A 216 -15.56 -1.73 11.67
N ARG A 217 -14.48 -1.40 12.36
CA ARG A 217 -13.57 -0.32 11.98
C ARG A 217 -12.86 -0.60 10.65
N ALA A 218 -12.52 -1.85 10.39
CA ALA A 218 -11.98 -2.28 9.11
C ALA A 218 -13.01 -2.12 7.97
N GLN A 219 -14.30 -2.37 8.20
CA GLN A 219 -15.36 -2.11 7.21
C GLN A 219 -15.42 -0.62 6.82
N ASP A 220 -15.38 0.27 7.81
CA ASP A 220 -15.38 1.72 7.55
C ASP A 220 -14.10 2.14 6.79
N SER A 221 -12.95 1.62 7.18
CA SER A 221 -11.67 1.86 6.53
C SER A 221 -11.64 1.32 5.09
N PHE A 222 -12.18 0.13 4.85
CA PHE A 222 -12.30 -0.45 3.51
C PHE A 222 -13.16 0.42 2.60
N ALA A 223 -14.35 0.84 3.08
CA ALA A 223 -15.22 1.71 2.30
C ALA A 223 -14.56 3.04 1.93
N GLN A 224 -13.83 3.67 2.87
CA GLN A 224 -13.06 4.89 2.61
C GLN A 224 -11.90 4.63 1.63
N GLY A 225 -11.19 3.50 1.75
CA GLY A 225 -10.11 3.13 0.83
C GLY A 225 -10.61 2.90 -0.59
N VAL A 226 -11.75 2.23 -0.77
CA VAL A 226 -12.42 2.06 -2.08
C VAL A 226 -12.83 3.42 -2.64
N GLN A 227 -13.37 4.32 -1.82
CA GLN A 227 -13.72 5.67 -2.26
C GLN A 227 -12.48 6.44 -2.73
N ALA A 228 -11.37 6.37 -2.00
CA ALA A 228 -10.11 6.99 -2.42
C ALA A 228 -9.60 6.45 -3.77
N VAL A 229 -9.75 5.14 -4.02
CA VAL A 229 -9.44 4.54 -5.33
C VAL A 229 -10.30 5.14 -6.43
N LEU A 230 -11.61 5.34 -6.20
CA LEU A 230 -12.51 5.95 -7.18
C LEU A 230 -12.19 7.43 -7.44
N ASP A 231 -11.82 8.16 -6.40
CA ASP A 231 -11.58 9.61 -6.46
C ASP A 231 -10.20 9.94 -7.05
N THR A 232 -9.22 9.04 -6.91
CA THR A 232 -7.87 9.19 -7.48
C THR A 232 -7.73 8.62 -8.89
N GLN A 233 -8.73 7.91 -9.42
CA GLN A 233 -8.68 7.45 -10.81
C GLN A 233 -8.66 8.64 -11.76
N VAL A 234 -7.58 8.78 -12.55
CA VAL A 234 -7.34 9.96 -13.37
C VAL A 234 -8.40 10.08 -14.49
N ILE A 235 -8.96 11.27 -14.63
CA ILE A 235 -9.95 11.60 -15.66
C ILE A 235 -9.31 12.51 -16.69
N VAL A 236 -9.33 12.09 -17.95
CA VAL A 236 -8.86 12.89 -19.09
C VAL A 236 -10.02 13.09 -20.06
N ASP A 237 -10.32 14.34 -20.40
CA ASP A 237 -11.45 14.71 -21.28
C ASP A 237 -12.78 14.04 -20.90
N GLY A 238 -13.06 14.01 -19.59
CA GLY A 238 -14.27 13.43 -19.03
C GLY A 238 -14.32 11.89 -19.02
N LYS A 239 -13.23 11.21 -19.37
CA LYS A 239 -13.12 9.75 -19.35
C LYS A 239 -12.17 9.29 -18.26
N ARG A 240 -12.59 8.30 -17.48
CA ARG A 240 -11.72 7.61 -16.54
C ARG A 240 -10.62 6.87 -17.29
N THR A 241 -9.39 6.90 -16.73
CA THR A 241 -8.22 6.19 -17.26
C THR A 241 -7.71 5.20 -16.21
N ILE A 242 -6.46 5.30 -15.81
CA ILE A 242 -5.81 4.53 -14.74
C ILE A 242 -5.26 5.49 -13.68
N TRP A 243 -4.49 5.02 -12.73
CA TRP A 243 -3.98 5.80 -11.60
C TRP A 243 -2.54 6.25 -11.83
N GLY A 244 -2.12 7.29 -11.11
CA GLY A 244 -0.71 7.62 -10.90
C GLY A 244 -0.04 6.68 -9.91
N ALA A 245 1.30 6.69 -9.85
CA ALA A 245 2.03 5.90 -8.85
C ALA A 245 1.81 6.44 -7.42
N GLN A 246 1.64 7.75 -7.30
CA GLN A 246 1.29 8.44 -6.06
C GLN A 246 0.32 9.58 -6.33
N HIS A 247 -0.48 9.92 -5.31
CA HIS A 247 -1.45 11.01 -5.35
C HIS A 247 -1.33 11.89 -4.12
N HIS A 248 -1.51 13.19 -4.31
CA HIS A 248 -1.54 14.13 -3.21
C HIS A 248 -2.77 13.87 -2.32
N HIS A 249 -2.57 13.77 -1.02
CA HIS A 249 -3.62 13.35 -0.08
C HIS A 249 -4.75 14.38 0.14
N GLU A 250 -4.55 15.64 -0.30
CA GLU A 250 -5.58 16.69 -0.23
C GLU A 250 -6.26 16.94 -1.58
N THR A 251 -5.48 17.03 -2.66
CA THR A 251 -6.03 17.34 -4.00
C THR A 251 -6.42 16.09 -4.78
N LEU A 252 -5.93 14.92 -4.38
CA LEU A 252 -6.11 13.61 -5.02
C LEU A 252 -5.51 13.53 -6.44
N GLU A 253 -4.80 14.56 -6.88
CA GLU A 253 -4.14 14.57 -8.18
C GLU A 253 -2.86 13.72 -8.17
N PRO A 254 -2.48 13.12 -9.30
CA PRO A 254 -1.19 12.44 -9.43
C PRO A 254 -0.04 13.39 -9.10
N ILE A 255 0.96 12.87 -8.40
CA ILE A 255 2.15 13.64 -8.00
C ILE A 255 3.41 12.80 -8.22
N ASN A 256 4.56 13.47 -8.41
CA ASN A 256 5.84 12.78 -8.54
C ASN A 256 6.32 12.26 -7.19
N ALA A 257 7.05 11.15 -7.21
CA ALA A 257 7.78 10.64 -6.05
C ALA A 257 9.27 11.04 -6.12
N ARG A 258 10.12 10.12 -6.57
CA ARG A 258 11.53 10.42 -6.81
C ARG A 258 11.69 11.27 -8.08
N LYS A 259 12.79 12.02 -8.20
CA LYS A 259 13.01 12.92 -9.33
C LYS A 259 12.80 12.28 -10.70
N PHE A 260 13.16 11.00 -10.84
CA PHE A 260 12.99 10.24 -12.09
C PHE A 260 11.62 9.57 -12.25
N GLU A 261 10.71 9.76 -11.31
CA GLU A 261 9.32 9.27 -11.39
C GLU A 261 8.41 10.46 -11.70
N PRO A 262 8.05 10.67 -12.96
CA PRO A 262 7.28 11.84 -13.36
C PRO A 262 5.83 11.78 -12.87
N VAL A 263 5.15 12.92 -12.87
CA VAL A 263 3.69 12.97 -12.76
C VAL A 263 3.10 12.33 -14.01
N ALA A 264 2.57 11.11 -13.88
CA ALA A 264 2.13 10.30 -15.02
C ALA A 264 1.09 9.25 -14.60
N LEU A 265 0.43 8.66 -15.56
CA LEU A 265 -0.32 7.42 -15.40
C LEU A 265 0.66 6.26 -15.16
N ALA A 266 0.43 5.45 -14.13
CA ALA A 266 1.33 4.36 -13.73
C ALA A 266 0.70 3.00 -14.08
N THR A 267 1.14 2.42 -15.17
CA THR A 267 0.52 1.24 -15.79
C THR A 267 0.69 -0.03 -14.95
N ALA A 268 1.90 -0.27 -14.44
CA ALA A 268 2.18 -1.49 -13.66
C ALA A 268 1.42 -1.49 -12.34
N GLU A 269 1.44 -0.36 -11.65
CA GLU A 269 0.75 -0.13 -10.37
C GLU A 269 -0.77 -0.25 -10.54
N SER A 270 -1.31 0.33 -11.60
CA SER A 270 -2.73 0.24 -11.92
C SER A 270 -3.16 -1.18 -12.28
N ALA A 271 -2.33 -1.95 -12.99
CA ALA A 271 -2.64 -3.34 -13.32
C ALA A 271 -2.74 -4.22 -12.05
N GLU A 272 -1.84 -4.07 -11.10
CA GLU A 272 -1.91 -4.81 -9.83
C GLU A 272 -3.12 -4.37 -8.99
N LEU A 273 -3.41 -3.07 -8.95
CA LEU A 273 -4.63 -2.59 -8.31
C LEU A 273 -5.89 -3.20 -8.95
N VAL A 274 -6.03 -3.14 -10.27
CA VAL A 274 -7.21 -3.67 -10.99
C VAL A 274 -7.35 -5.17 -10.75
N LYS A 275 -6.25 -5.92 -10.69
CA LYS A 275 -6.26 -7.35 -10.35
C LYS A 275 -6.93 -7.59 -8.98
N LEU A 276 -6.57 -6.80 -7.95
CA LEU A 276 -7.22 -6.87 -6.65
C LEU A 276 -8.70 -6.48 -6.75
N LEU A 277 -9.03 -5.36 -7.39
CA LEU A 277 -10.41 -4.90 -7.50
C LEU A 277 -11.30 -5.92 -8.20
N MET A 278 -10.77 -6.66 -9.18
CA MET A 278 -11.46 -7.75 -9.85
C MET A 278 -11.67 -8.98 -8.96
N SER A 279 -10.87 -9.16 -7.91
CA SER A 279 -11.02 -10.30 -6.97
C SER A 279 -12.06 -10.03 -5.87
N LEU A 280 -12.55 -8.81 -5.72
CA LEU A 280 -13.59 -8.50 -4.74
C LEU A 280 -14.90 -9.18 -5.12
N GLU A 281 -15.54 -9.84 -4.13
CA GLU A 281 -16.75 -10.65 -4.36
C GLU A 281 -17.94 -9.85 -4.91
N ASN A 282 -18.17 -8.66 -4.35
CA ASN A 282 -19.33 -7.83 -4.68
C ASN A 282 -18.92 -6.37 -4.94
N PRO A 283 -18.16 -6.09 -6.01
CA PRO A 283 -17.80 -4.72 -6.35
C PRO A 283 -19.08 -3.92 -6.69
N GLY A 284 -19.28 -2.79 -6.01
CA GLY A 284 -20.36 -1.87 -6.32
C GLY A 284 -20.26 -1.30 -7.74
N GLU A 285 -21.36 -0.79 -8.29
CA GLU A 285 -21.42 -0.29 -9.65
C GLU A 285 -20.33 0.76 -9.98
N PRO A 286 -20.01 1.75 -9.12
CA PRO A 286 -18.92 2.68 -9.39
C PRO A 286 -17.55 1.99 -9.57
N LEU A 287 -17.29 0.95 -8.78
CA LEU A 287 -16.04 0.20 -8.85
C LEU A 287 -15.98 -0.66 -10.11
N LYS A 288 -17.09 -1.28 -10.54
CA LYS A 288 -17.17 -1.98 -11.82
C LYS A 288 -16.84 -1.05 -13.00
N GLN A 289 -17.40 0.16 -12.98
CA GLN A 289 -17.11 1.17 -14.00
C GLN A 289 -15.63 1.59 -14.00
N ALA A 290 -15.02 1.72 -12.81
CA ALA A 290 -13.60 2.02 -12.68
C ALA A 290 -12.72 0.91 -13.27
N ILE A 291 -13.04 -0.36 -13.01
CA ILE A 291 -12.36 -1.54 -13.55
C ILE A 291 -12.50 -1.59 -15.09
N VAL A 292 -13.72 -1.39 -15.61
CA VAL A 292 -13.97 -1.37 -17.05
C VAL A 292 -13.17 -0.27 -17.75
N ALA A 293 -13.16 0.93 -17.16
CA ALA A 293 -12.41 2.06 -17.74
C ALA A 293 -10.88 1.78 -17.77
N ALA A 294 -10.34 1.19 -16.71
CA ALA A 294 -8.94 0.80 -16.69
C ALA A 294 -8.61 -0.31 -17.69
N HIS A 295 -9.46 -1.35 -17.80
CA HIS A 295 -9.35 -2.39 -18.83
C HIS A 295 -9.32 -1.79 -20.23
N ASP A 296 -10.25 -0.89 -20.55
CA ASP A 296 -10.33 -0.27 -21.88
C ASP A 296 -9.11 0.60 -22.16
N TRP A 297 -8.60 1.30 -21.14
CA TRP A 297 -7.35 2.05 -21.25
C TRP A 297 -6.15 1.13 -21.54
N PHE A 298 -6.00 0.01 -20.82
CA PHE A 298 -4.94 -0.96 -21.10
C PHE A 298 -5.03 -1.52 -22.51
N LYS A 299 -6.24 -1.90 -22.94
CA LYS A 299 -6.47 -2.43 -24.29
C LYS A 299 -6.12 -1.44 -25.39
N ALA A 300 -6.41 -0.14 -25.20
CA ALA A 300 -6.17 0.90 -26.17
C ALA A 300 -4.69 1.32 -26.27
N ASN A 301 -3.93 1.21 -25.17
CA ASN A 301 -2.57 1.77 -25.07
C ASN A 301 -1.46 0.71 -25.09
N ARG A 302 -1.78 -0.53 -25.46
CA ARG A 302 -0.77 -1.58 -25.72
C ARG A 302 -0.08 -1.35 -27.06
N PHE A 303 1.18 -1.70 -27.13
CA PHE A 303 1.91 -1.68 -28.40
C PHE A 303 2.68 -2.98 -28.63
N TYR A 304 3.04 -3.23 -29.86
CA TYR A 304 3.67 -4.46 -30.35
C TYR A 304 4.90 -4.13 -31.20
N GLY A 305 5.71 -5.14 -31.47
CA GLY A 305 6.89 -5.01 -32.32
C GLY A 305 8.11 -4.53 -31.57
N TYR A 306 8.08 -4.53 -30.24
CA TYR A 306 9.20 -4.14 -29.38
C TYR A 306 9.36 -5.11 -28.22
N SER A 307 10.61 -5.31 -27.78
CA SER A 307 10.95 -6.00 -26.53
C SER A 307 11.75 -5.09 -25.58
N TRP A 308 11.61 -5.33 -24.28
CA TRP A 308 12.42 -4.75 -23.22
C TRP A 308 13.18 -5.88 -22.54
N GLU A 309 14.47 -6.00 -22.83
CA GLU A 309 15.28 -7.13 -22.41
C GLU A 309 16.72 -6.72 -22.13
N LYS A 310 17.51 -7.66 -21.59
CA LYS A 310 18.93 -7.45 -21.36
C LYS A 310 19.74 -7.86 -22.59
N ASP A 311 20.67 -7.00 -23.00
CA ASP A 311 21.67 -7.32 -24.00
C ASP A 311 22.74 -8.29 -23.46
N ASN A 312 23.75 -8.60 -24.29
CA ASN A 312 24.84 -9.51 -23.94
C ASN A 312 25.73 -8.99 -22.80
N ASP A 313 25.75 -7.68 -22.55
CA ASP A 313 26.49 -7.02 -21.49
C ASP A 313 25.67 -6.89 -20.19
N GLY A 314 24.41 -7.32 -20.22
CA GLY A 314 23.48 -7.30 -19.08
C GLY A 314 22.75 -5.98 -18.90
N HIS A 315 22.81 -5.10 -19.89
CA HIS A 315 22.12 -3.80 -19.89
C HIS A 315 20.73 -3.90 -20.49
N ASN A 316 19.78 -3.19 -19.89
CA ASN A 316 18.43 -3.12 -20.44
C ASN A 316 18.39 -2.30 -21.73
N VAL A 317 17.80 -2.85 -22.76
CA VAL A 317 17.67 -2.25 -24.09
C VAL A 317 16.20 -2.36 -24.57
N PHE A 318 15.80 -1.36 -25.34
CA PHE A 318 14.51 -1.33 -26.02
C PHE A 318 14.76 -1.52 -27.51
N ILE A 319 14.32 -2.66 -28.05
CA ILE A 319 14.64 -3.06 -29.42
C ILE A 319 13.39 -3.39 -30.21
N GLU A 320 13.44 -3.08 -31.51
CA GLU A 320 12.42 -3.55 -32.47
C GLU A 320 12.57 -5.06 -32.67
N GLN A 321 11.46 -5.79 -32.49
CA GLN A 321 11.41 -7.24 -32.64
C GLN A 321 10.04 -7.64 -33.22
N GLU A 322 10.03 -8.09 -34.46
CA GLU A 322 8.80 -8.52 -35.13
C GLU A 322 8.08 -9.61 -34.32
N GLY A 323 6.78 -9.41 -34.07
CA GLY A 323 5.95 -10.35 -33.31
C GLY A 323 6.07 -10.25 -31.78
N ALA A 324 6.96 -9.39 -31.25
CA ALA A 324 7.08 -9.18 -29.82
C ALA A 324 5.94 -8.30 -29.25
N GLY A 325 5.74 -8.39 -27.96
CA GLY A 325 4.69 -7.68 -27.20
C GLY A 325 3.47 -8.58 -26.89
N PRO A 326 2.38 -8.00 -26.33
CA PRO A 326 2.20 -6.57 -26.07
C PRO A 326 3.06 -6.05 -24.93
N LEU A 327 3.42 -4.79 -25.02
CA LEU A 327 4.07 -4.02 -23.96
C LEU A 327 3.29 -2.73 -23.67
N TRP A 328 3.57 -2.16 -22.50
CA TRP A 328 3.13 -0.83 -22.06
C TRP A 328 4.31 -0.09 -21.45
N GLY A 329 4.36 1.23 -21.62
CA GLY A 329 5.22 2.06 -20.78
C GLY A 329 4.78 1.96 -19.32
N ARG A 330 5.72 1.84 -18.37
CA ARG A 330 5.38 1.88 -16.94
C ARG A 330 4.72 3.20 -16.57
N PHE A 331 5.26 4.30 -17.09
CA PHE A 331 4.67 5.63 -16.98
C PHE A 331 4.20 6.10 -18.35
N CYS A 332 3.02 6.72 -18.38
CA CYS A 332 2.44 7.32 -19.56
C CYS A 332 2.03 8.76 -19.27
N GLU A 333 2.35 9.67 -20.17
CA GLU A 333 1.99 11.09 -20.07
C GLU A 333 0.46 11.26 -20.01
N ILE A 334 -0.02 12.03 -19.02
CA ILE A 334 -1.44 12.30 -18.84
C ILE A 334 -1.94 13.14 -20.04
N GLY A 335 -3.01 12.68 -20.68
CA GLY A 335 -3.62 13.32 -21.84
C GLY A 335 -3.19 12.71 -23.17
N THR A 336 -1.91 12.43 -23.39
CA THR A 336 -1.43 11.84 -24.65
C THR A 336 -1.29 10.32 -24.60
N ASN A 337 -1.18 9.74 -23.40
CA ASN A 337 -0.90 8.32 -23.12
C ASN A 337 0.43 7.81 -23.72
N LYS A 338 1.35 8.68 -24.12
CA LYS A 338 2.66 8.29 -24.62
C LYS A 338 3.52 7.77 -23.48
N PRO A 339 4.25 6.65 -23.65
CA PRO A 339 5.25 6.24 -22.69
C PRO A 339 6.26 7.35 -22.40
N VAL A 340 6.56 7.55 -21.12
CA VAL A 340 7.57 8.51 -20.66
C VAL A 340 8.49 7.84 -19.64
N VAL A 341 9.73 8.29 -19.61
CA VAL A 341 10.77 7.84 -18.72
C VAL A 341 11.47 9.05 -18.07
N GLY A 342 12.04 8.88 -16.91
CA GLY A 342 12.73 9.97 -16.22
C GLY A 342 14.17 9.63 -15.87
N ASP A 343 15.00 10.65 -15.71
CA ASP A 343 16.38 10.49 -15.24
C ASP A 343 16.62 11.17 -13.88
N ARG A 344 17.77 10.93 -13.29
CA ARG A 344 18.18 11.39 -11.95
C ARG A 344 18.16 12.91 -11.79
N ASP A 345 18.34 13.67 -12.86
CA ASP A 345 18.27 15.12 -12.87
C ASP A 345 16.82 15.67 -12.83
N GLY A 346 15.83 14.79 -13.08
CA GLY A 346 14.40 15.13 -13.14
C GLY A 346 13.93 15.43 -14.57
N SER A 347 14.78 15.23 -15.58
CA SER A 347 14.35 15.32 -16.97
C SER A 347 13.40 14.18 -17.33
N VAL A 348 12.47 14.46 -18.25
CA VAL A 348 11.48 13.50 -18.77
C VAL A 348 11.71 13.32 -20.25
N HIS A 349 11.75 12.08 -20.73
CA HIS A 349 12.05 11.71 -22.09
C HIS A 349 11.00 10.76 -22.63
N TYR A 350 10.86 10.71 -23.98
CA TYR A 350 9.98 9.78 -24.68
C TYR A 350 10.73 8.57 -25.24
N ASP A 351 12.05 8.65 -25.32
CA ASP A 351 12.92 7.56 -25.71
C ASP A 351 13.76 7.12 -24.50
N VAL A 352 13.61 5.86 -24.10
CA VAL A 352 14.35 5.30 -22.96
C VAL A 352 15.88 5.25 -23.20
N MET A 353 16.31 5.32 -24.45
CA MET A 353 17.74 5.35 -24.77
C MET A 353 18.39 6.71 -24.52
N GLU A 354 17.59 7.77 -24.31
CA GLU A 354 18.08 9.11 -23.94
C GLU A 354 18.42 9.27 -22.46
N ILE A 355 17.92 8.39 -21.58
CA ILE A 355 18.24 8.44 -20.15
C ILE A 355 19.54 7.69 -19.83
N SER A 356 20.12 7.98 -18.68
CA SER A 356 21.36 7.34 -18.21
C SER A 356 21.25 5.82 -18.15
N GLN A 357 22.36 5.12 -18.45
CA GLN A 357 22.46 3.66 -18.38
C GLN A 357 22.01 3.14 -17.00
N GLU A 358 22.44 3.80 -15.94
CA GLU A 358 22.10 3.44 -14.56
C GLU A 358 20.58 3.43 -14.35
N ARG A 359 19.85 4.39 -14.94
CA ARG A 359 18.40 4.43 -14.84
C ARG A 359 17.72 3.39 -15.73
N ARG A 360 18.25 3.13 -16.92
CA ARG A 360 17.76 2.02 -17.75
C ARG A 360 17.85 0.68 -17.03
N ASP A 361 18.98 0.40 -16.41
CA ASP A 361 19.23 -0.90 -15.77
C ASP A 361 18.57 -1.03 -14.40
N GLY A 362 18.42 0.07 -13.68
CA GLY A 362 17.92 0.10 -12.34
C GLY A 362 16.40 0.25 -12.20
N TYR A 363 15.66 0.27 -13.32
CA TYR A 363 14.21 0.49 -13.28
C TYR A 363 13.46 -0.23 -14.40
N ALA A 364 12.25 -0.73 -14.10
CA ALA A 364 11.40 -1.41 -15.07
C ALA A 364 10.55 -0.38 -15.83
N TRP A 365 11.07 0.18 -16.91
CA TRP A 365 10.40 1.23 -17.70
C TRP A 365 9.26 0.73 -18.58
N TYR A 366 9.24 -0.57 -18.88
CA TYR A 366 8.18 -1.22 -19.64
C TYR A 366 7.67 -2.44 -18.89
N THR A 367 6.41 -2.82 -19.16
CA THR A 367 5.70 -3.89 -18.43
C THR A 367 4.73 -4.63 -19.34
N ASP A 368 4.48 -5.89 -19.05
CA ASP A 368 3.43 -6.73 -19.65
C ASP A 368 2.28 -7.02 -18.66
N LYS A 369 2.36 -6.52 -17.44
CA LYS A 369 1.39 -6.79 -16.36
C LYS A 369 -0.08 -6.61 -16.78
N PRO A 370 -0.46 -5.57 -17.58
CA PRO A 370 -1.85 -5.41 -18.01
C PRO A 370 -2.39 -6.56 -18.85
N GLN A 371 -1.55 -7.36 -19.50
CA GLN A 371 -2.03 -8.50 -20.28
C GLN A 371 -2.84 -9.49 -19.43
N LYS A 372 -2.41 -9.72 -18.19
CA LYS A 372 -3.15 -10.60 -17.24
C LYS A 372 -4.56 -10.08 -16.94
N ILE A 373 -4.73 -8.75 -16.89
CA ILE A 373 -6.04 -8.13 -16.71
C ILE A 373 -6.91 -8.35 -17.95
N LEU A 374 -6.34 -8.11 -19.15
CA LEU A 374 -7.05 -8.31 -20.42
C LEU A 374 -7.50 -9.78 -20.56
N ASP A 375 -6.67 -10.74 -20.20
CA ASP A 375 -6.97 -12.17 -20.28
C ASP A 375 -8.08 -12.61 -19.30
N ALA A 376 -8.08 -12.06 -18.08
CA ALA A 376 -9.05 -12.37 -17.05
C ALA A 376 -10.40 -11.63 -17.20
N PHE A 377 -10.42 -10.51 -17.92
CA PHE A 377 -11.55 -9.58 -17.92
C PHE A 377 -12.84 -10.20 -18.44
N ALA A 378 -12.81 -10.98 -19.52
CA ALA A 378 -14.01 -11.56 -20.11
C ALA A 378 -14.73 -12.52 -19.12
N ALA A 379 -13.98 -13.28 -18.33
CA ALA A 379 -14.54 -14.13 -17.29
C ALA A 379 -15.12 -13.31 -16.14
N TRP A 380 -14.40 -12.28 -15.69
CA TRP A 380 -14.84 -11.36 -14.66
C TRP A 380 -16.14 -10.63 -15.08
N GLU A 381 -16.17 -10.07 -16.28
CA GLU A 381 -17.32 -9.33 -16.82
C GLU A 381 -18.58 -10.21 -16.86
N LYS A 382 -18.45 -11.48 -17.28
CA LYS A 382 -19.58 -12.44 -17.32
C LYS A 382 -20.20 -12.67 -15.95
N HIS A 383 -19.39 -12.68 -14.87
CA HIS A 383 -19.88 -12.91 -13.50
C HIS A 383 -20.49 -11.64 -12.89
N HIS A 384 -20.12 -10.44 -13.38
CA HIS A 384 -20.50 -9.17 -12.77
C HIS A 384 -21.42 -8.30 -13.65
N ARG A 385 -21.83 -8.81 -14.81
CA ARG A 385 -22.91 -8.18 -15.59
C ARG A 385 -24.25 -8.34 -14.85
N PRO A 386 -25.08 -7.26 -14.81
CA PRO A 386 -26.43 -7.33 -14.26
C PRO A 386 -27.33 -8.32 -15.01
#